data_bc87aed3fd62ea3cd0a716158c628d66
#
_entry.id   bc87aed3fd62ea3cd0a716158c628d66
#
_cell.length_a   1.000
_cell.length_b   1.000
_cell.length_c   1.000
_cell.angle_alpha   90.00
_cell.angle_beta   90.00
_cell.angle_gamma   90.00
#
_symmetry.space_group_name_H-M   'P 1'
#
loop_
_entity.id
_entity.type
_entity.pdbx_description
1 polymer ?
#
loop_
_entity_poly.entity_id
_entity_poly.type
_entity_poly.pdbx_seq_one_letter_code
_entity_poly.pdbx_strand_id
1 'polypeptide(L)'
;MDSVAARVDALLAGGDGDGLSRAHVERAQARVHAQLTRHRDETRRLLSLTAHPLPNEHEHDAQALLAALADLETHASRAEKSVGEITAEIRWLDMAKRNVGHSIVTLRRLQMLVSSTMQLQQLCETQQYRDAASTLLAVEALLSFFVRFHSVPCILQQRTLTDSLREKLHKMVMSEYEAAFQRPRWDASTSALPDAALVVDALGPEVRDKLMEWYCTRQLREYRRVFRAVDEAGQLDNVPRRYAWIRRLLRTYADEHAPAFLPAWHVERRLLVLFCDITHDDMRSVLVREQPRLHVDVLLNALHSTNEFEAVSYTHLRAHETRGN
;
A
#
# COMPACT_ATOMS: atom_id res chain seq x y z
N MET A 1 -55.83 -20.99 -3.43
CA MET A 1 -54.83 -20.18 -4.21
C MET A 1 -54.10 -19.16 -3.33
N ASP A 2 -54.74 -18.57 -2.34
CA ASP A 2 -54.10 -17.54 -1.46
C ASP A 2 -52.93 -18.06 -0.57
N SER A 3 -52.91 -19.37 -0.26
CA SER A 3 -51.85 -19.96 0.56
C SER A 3 -50.48 -20.10 -0.18
N VAL A 4 -50.49 -20.19 -1.52
CA VAL A 4 -49.26 -20.34 -2.33
C VAL A 4 -48.63 -18.96 -2.56
N ALA A 5 -49.45 -17.96 -2.86
CA ALA A 5 -49.00 -16.56 -3.01
C ALA A 5 -48.40 -16.01 -1.74
N ALA A 6 -49.04 -16.22 -0.57
CA ALA A 6 -48.51 -15.80 0.71
C ALA A 6 -47.19 -16.52 1.12
N ARG A 7 -46.98 -17.76 0.65
CA ARG A 7 -45.69 -18.46 0.86
C ARG A 7 -44.60 -18.02 -0.07
N VAL A 8 -44.94 -17.59 -1.28
CA VAL A 8 -43.97 -16.99 -2.21
C VAL A 8 -43.53 -15.60 -1.71
N ASP A 9 -44.49 -14.79 -1.22
CA ASP A 9 -44.19 -13.48 -0.64
C ASP A 9 -43.36 -13.57 0.64
N ALA A 10 -43.59 -14.58 1.48
CA ALA A 10 -42.78 -14.82 2.68
C ALA A 10 -41.33 -15.30 2.34
N LEU A 11 -41.15 -15.99 1.22
CA LEU A 11 -39.82 -16.39 0.71
C LEU A 11 -39.07 -15.22 0.04
N LEU A 12 -39.80 -14.23 -0.49
CA LEU A 12 -39.24 -13.02 -1.08
C LEU A 12 -38.92 -11.94 -0.03
N ALA A 13 -39.65 -11.91 1.08
CA ALA A 13 -39.48 -10.92 2.14
C ALA A 13 -38.36 -11.27 3.17
N GLY A 14 -37.84 -12.48 3.15
CA GLY A 14 -36.81 -12.96 4.11
C GLY A 14 -35.34 -12.82 3.61
N GLY A 15 -35.07 -12.04 2.58
CA GLY A 15 -33.72 -11.90 2.01
C GLY A 15 -33.08 -10.56 2.32
N ASP A 16 -32.20 -10.52 3.32
CA ASP A 16 -31.18 -9.47 3.41
C ASP A 16 -30.37 -9.42 2.10
N GLY A 17 -30.33 -8.29 1.50
CA GLY A 17 -29.51 -7.60 0.48
C GLY A 17 -28.52 -8.33 -0.45
N ASP A 18 -28.30 -9.61 -0.33
CA ASP A 18 -27.51 -10.42 -1.24
C ASP A 18 -28.42 -11.19 -2.20
N GLY A 19 -28.34 -10.82 -3.46
CA GLY A 19 -29.18 -11.34 -4.53
C GLY A 19 -29.38 -12.84 -4.45
N LEU A 20 -30.65 -13.28 -4.57
CA LEU A 20 -31.12 -14.67 -4.57
C LEU A 20 -30.04 -15.61 -5.16
N SER A 21 -29.27 -16.27 -4.28
CA SER A 21 -28.22 -17.20 -4.68
C SER A 21 -28.86 -18.27 -5.57
N ARG A 22 -28.25 -18.56 -6.74
CA ARG A 22 -28.65 -19.61 -7.68
C ARG A 22 -29.05 -20.89 -6.95
N ALA A 23 -28.34 -21.22 -5.86
CA ALA A 23 -28.63 -22.36 -5.00
C ALA A 23 -29.96 -22.25 -4.23
N HIS A 24 -30.51 -21.04 -3.99
CA HIS A 24 -31.82 -20.87 -3.35
C HIS A 24 -32.96 -21.06 -4.34
N VAL A 25 -32.81 -20.56 -5.57
CA VAL A 25 -33.79 -20.72 -6.65
C VAL A 25 -33.83 -22.19 -7.08
N GLU A 26 -32.69 -22.83 -7.28
CA GLU A 26 -32.60 -24.27 -7.61
C GLU A 26 -33.19 -25.16 -6.52
N ARG A 27 -32.97 -24.84 -5.24
CA ARG A 27 -33.60 -25.55 -4.11
C ARG A 27 -35.12 -25.33 -4.04
N ALA A 28 -35.60 -24.12 -4.32
CA ALA A 28 -37.03 -23.84 -4.36
C ALA A 28 -37.71 -24.57 -5.53
N GLN A 29 -37.11 -24.57 -6.71
CA GLN A 29 -37.59 -25.34 -7.89
C GLN A 29 -37.63 -26.84 -7.62
N ALA A 30 -36.56 -27.40 -7.02
CA ALA A 30 -36.52 -28.80 -6.67
C ALA A 30 -37.61 -29.20 -5.65
N ARG A 31 -37.93 -28.32 -4.66
CA ARG A 31 -39.03 -28.57 -3.71
C ARG A 31 -40.38 -28.51 -4.36
N VAL A 32 -40.65 -27.58 -5.23
CA VAL A 32 -41.92 -27.46 -5.97
C VAL A 32 -42.12 -28.68 -6.88
N HIS A 33 -41.04 -29.08 -7.57
CA HIS A 33 -41.09 -30.27 -8.44
C HIS A 33 -41.33 -31.57 -7.65
N ALA A 34 -40.66 -31.72 -6.49
CA ALA A 34 -40.88 -32.88 -5.61
C ALA A 34 -42.28 -32.90 -4.96
N GLN A 35 -42.90 -31.75 -4.71
CA GLN A 35 -44.29 -31.69 -4.22
C GLN A 35 -45.28 -32.04 -5.35
N LEU A 36 -45.09 -31.51 -6.54
CA LEU A 36 -45.90 -31.82 -7.71
C LEU A 36 -45.87 -33.33 -8.06
N THR A 37 -44.71 -33.96 -8.03
CA THR A 37 -44.59 -35.41 -8.26
C THR A 37 -45.28 -36.21 -7.17
N ARG A 38 -45.15 -35.86 -5.89
CA ARG A 38 -45.88 -36.51 -4.79
C ARG A 38 -47.39 -36.41 -4.93
N HIS A 39 -47.91 -35.22 -5.22
CA HIS A 39 -49.36 -35.05 -5.43
C HIS A 39 -49.84 -35.82 -6.66
N ARG A 40 -49.07 -35.91 -7.73
CA ARG A 40 -49.36 -36.70 -8.91
C ARG A 40 -49.43 -38.17 -8.63
N ASP A 41 -48.46 -38.71 -7.85
CA ASP A 41 -48.41 -40.10 -7.47
C ASP A 41 -49.52 -40.47 -6.48
N GLU A 42 -49.91 -39.58 -5.59
CA GLU A 42 -50.98 -39.73 -4.64
C GLU A 42 -52.35 -39.70 -5.36
N THR A 43 -52.55 -38.80 -6.33
CA THR A 43 -53.76 -38.73 -7.14
C THR A 43 -53.90 -40.02 -8.02
N ARG A 44 -52.79 -40.52 -8.61
CA ARG A 44 -52.79 -41.79 -9.35
C ARG A 44 -53.13 -42.95 -8.42
N ARG A 45 -52.62 -42.97 -7.19
CA ARG A 45 -52.88 -44.02 -6.21
C ARG A 45 -54.34 -44.03 -5.75
N LEU A 46 -54.91 -42.83 -5.55
CA LEU A 46 -56.32 -42.68 -5.19
C LEU A 46 -57.24 -43.10 -6.37
N LEU A 47 -56.90 -42.75 -7.59
CA LEU A 47 -57.61 -43.18 -8.78
C LEU A 47 -57.53 -44.72 -9.00
N SER A 48 -56.43 -45.35 -8.68
CA SER A 48 -56.27 -46.82 -8.75
C SER A 48 -57.05 -47.57 -7.68
N LEU A 49 -57.28 -46.94 -6.51
CA LEU A 49 -58.07 -47.51 -5.41
C LEU A 49 -59.56 -47.36 -5.60
N THR A 50 -60.02 -46.45 -6.46
CA THR A 50 -61.43 -46.24 -6.80
C THR A 50 -61.90 -46.98 -8.04
N ALA A 51 -61.20 -48.08 -8.46
CA ALA A 51 -61.57 -48.91 -9.61
C ALA A 51 -62.80 -49.78 -9.30
N HIS A 52 -63.90 -49.16 -8.86
CA HIS A 52 -65.25 -49.69 -9.05
C HIS A 52 -65.86 -49.05 -10.28
N PRO A 53 -66.65 -49.76 -11.07
CA PRO A 53 -67.35 -49.20 -12.22
C PRO A 53 -68.28 -48.09 -11.72
N LEU A 54 -67.85 -46.84 -11.93
CA LEU A 54 -68.63 -45.63 -11.65
C LEU A 54 -69.73 -45.52 -12.67
N PRO A 55 -70.97 -45.08 -12.33
CA PRO A 55 -71.99 -44.77 -13.33
C PRO A 55 -71.43 -43.80 -14.37
N ASN A 56 -71.86 -43.94 -15.66
CA ASN A 56 -71.35 -43.21 -16.83
C ASN A 56 -71.30 -41.68 -16.67
N GLU A 57 -72.11 -41.11 -15.78
CA GLU A 57 -72.11 -39.66 -15.49
C GLU A 57 -70.84 -39.20 -14.76
N HIS A 58 -70.26 -40.03 -13.89
CA HIS A 58 -69.04 -39.68 -13.18
C HIS A 58 -67.74 -39.92 -13.99
N GLU A 59 -67.86 -40.77 -15.06
CA GLU A 59 -66.73 -41.02 -15.97
C GLU A 59 -66.41 -39.80 -16.83
N HIS A 60 -67.44 -39.05 -17.25
CA HIS A 60 -67.29 -37.82 -17.99
C HIS A 60 -66.68 -36.69 -17.14
N ASP A 61 -67.11 -36.56 -15.89
CA ASP A 61 -66.53 -35.58 -14.95
C ASP A 61 -65.06 -35.93 -14.57
N ALA A 62 -64.73 -37.18 -14.47
CA ALA A 62 -63.36 -37.62 -14.24
C ALA A 62 -62.46 -37.38 -15.43
N GLN A 63 -62.94 -37.58 -16.67
CA GLN A 63 -62.22 -37.23 -17.89
C GLN A 63 -62.02 -35.71 -18.05
N ALA A 64 -63.03 -34.92 -17.71
CA ALA A 64 -62.94 -33.46 -17.74
C ALA A 64 -61.90 -32.94 -16.67
N LEU A 65 -61.86 -33.51 -15.48
CA LEU A 65 -60.84 -33.24 -14.45
C LEU A 65 -59.44 -33.62 -14.89
N LEU A 66 -59.28 -34.75 -15.55
CA LEU A 66 -57.96 -35.18 -16.08
C LEU A 66 -57.48 -34.25 -17.21
N ALA A 67 -58.39 -33.78 -18.07
CA ALA A 67 -58.09 -32.80 -19.14
C ALA A 67 -57.67 -31.46 -18.50
N ALA A 68 -58.40 -30.96 -17.49
CA ALA A 68 -58.09 -29.74 -16.81
C ALA A 68 -56.73 -29.82 -16.03
N LEU A 69 -56.41 -30.98 -15.46
CA LEU A 69 -55.09 -31.20 -14.84
C LEU A 69 -53.95 -31.23 -15.87
N ALA A 70 -54.18 -31.82 -17.06
CA ALA A 70 -53.19 -31.80 -18.13
C ALA A 70 -52.93 -30.39 -18.67
N ASP A 71 -54.01 -29.60 -18.83
CA ASP A 71 -53.92 -28.18 -19.21
C ASP A 71 -53.18 -27.35 -18.15
N LEU A 72 -53.44 -27.59 -16.90
CA LEU A 72 -52.75 -26.91 -15.77
C LEU A 72 -51.29 -27.29 -15.72
N GLU A 73 -50.92 -28.54 -15.99
CA GLU A 73 -49.51 -29.00 -16.09
C GLU A 73 -48.79 -28.29 -17.28
N THR A 74 -49.46 -28.18 -18.43
CA THR A 74 -48.90 -27.46 -19.60
C THR A 74 -48.71 -25.97 -19.33
N HIS A 75 -49.66 -25.33 -18.65
CA HIS A 75 -49.58 -23.92 -18.26
C HIS A 75 -48.45 -23.69 -17.20
N ALA A 76 -48.35 -24.57 -16.21
CA ALA A 76 -47.31 -24.50 -15.21
C ALA A 76 -45.90 -24.68 -15.83
N SER A 77 -45.75 -25.63 -16.75
CA SER A 77 -44.49 -25.85 -17.48
C SER A 77 -44.11 -24.65 -18.35
N ARG A 78 -45.06 -24.04 -19.03
CA ARG A 78 -44.82 -22.81 -19.81
C ARG A 78 -44.44 -21.63 -18.94
N ALA A 79 -45.14 -21.47 -17.79
CA ALA A 79 -44.79 -20.43 -16.81
C ALA A 79 -43.38 -20.62 -16.24
N GLU A 80 -43.02 -21.86 -15.87
CA GLU A 80 -41.67 -22.19 -15.39
C GLU A 80 -40.60 -21.86 -16.42
N LYS A 81 -40.81 -22.23 -17.68
CA LYS A 81 -39.90 -21.91 -18.78
C LYS A 81 -39.74 -20.39 -18.98
N SER A 82 -40.88 -19.67 -19.00
CA SER A 82 -40.87 -18.20 -19.15
C SER A 82 -40.16 -17.50 -17.99
N VAL A 83 -40.39 -17.94 -16.74
CA VAL A 83 -39.68 -17.42 -15.56
C VAL A 83 -38.19 -17.75 -15.62
N GLY A 84 -37.83 -18.93 -16.11
CA GLY A 84 -36.44 -19.31 -16.33
C GLY A 84 -35.72 -18.43 -17.34
N GLU A 85 -36.39 -18.15 -18.48
CA GLU A 85 -35.86 -17.25 -19.52
C GLU A 85 -35.68 -15.81 -19.00
N ILE A 86 -36.71 -15.23 -18.37
CA ILE A 86 -36.64 -13.88 -17.79
C ILE A 86 -35.55 -13.79 -16.72
N THR A 87 -35.43 -14.82 -15.86
CA THR A 87 -34.37 -14.83 -14.82
C THR A 87 -32.98 -14.91 -15.43
N ALA A 88 -32.79 -15.63 -16.52
CA ALA A 88 -31.53 -15.70 -17.26
C ALA A 88 -31.14 -14.34 -17.87
N GLU A 89 -32.12 -13.66 -18.49
CA GLU A 89 -31.94 -12.32 -19.08
C GLU A 89 -31.58 -11.28 -17.99
N ILE A 90 -32.30 -11.30 -16.87
CA ILE A 90 -31.98 -10.39 -15.73
C ILE A 90 -30.57 -10.62 -15.23
N ARG A 91 -30.13 -11.88 -15.06
CA ARG A 91 -28.75 -12.20 -14.64
C ARG A 91 -27.73 -11.70 -15.64
N TRP A 92 -28.00 -11.89 -16.95
CA TRP A 92 -27.11 -11.39 -18.00
C TRP A 92 -26.99 -9.85 -17.96
N LEU A 93 -28.13 -9.16 -17.81
CA LEU A 93 -28.16 -7.70 -17.70
C LEU A 93 -27.46 -7.19 -16.47
N ASP A 94 -27.61 -7.86 -15.31
CA ASP A 94 -26.91 -7.49 -14.08
C ASP A 94 -25.40 -7.70 -14.21
N MET A 95 -24.96 -8.79 -14.83
CA MET A 95 -23.54 -9.02 -15.13
C MET A 95 -23.01 -7.98 -16.12
N ALA A 96 -23.74 -7.65 -17.16
CA ALA A 96 -23.36 -6.61 -18.12
C ALA A 96 -23.26 -5.24 -17.44
N LYS A 97 -24.22 -4.87 -16.59
CA LYS A 97 -24.20 -3.63 -15.79
C LYS A 97 -22.99 -3.56 -14.89
N ARG A 98 -22.66 -4.63 -14.17
CA ARG A 98 -21.45 -4.70 -13.32
C ARG A 98 -20.18 -4.53 -14.15
N ASN A 99 -20.06 -5.23 -15.26
CA ASN A 99 -18.90 -5.15 -16.14
C ASN A 99 -18.72 -3.74 -16.71
N VAL A 100 -19.80 -3.09 -17.15
CA VAL A 100 -19.77 -1.69 -17.61
C VAL A 100 -19.37 -0.75 -16.46
N GLY A 101 -19.92 -0.94 -15.25
CA GLY A 101 -19.55 -0.17 -14.08
C GLY A 101 -18.06 -0.29 -13.76
N HIS A 102 -17.52 -1.50 -13.76
CA HIS A 102 -16.07 -1.73 -13.57
C HIS A 102 -15.23 -1.09 -14.66
N SER A 103 -15.66 -1.17 -15.92
CA SER A 103 -14.97 -0.55 -17.05
C SER A 103 -14.92 0.97 -16.92
N ILE A 104 -16.03 1.61 -16.53
CA ILE A 104 -16.10 3.06 -16.31
C ILE A 104 -15.11 3.48 -15.21
N VAL A 105 -15.09 2.78 -14.07
CA VAL A 105 -14.16 3.09 -12.96
C VAL A 105 -12.71 2.92 -13.41
N THR A 106 -12.40 1.85 -14.12
CA THR A 106 -11.05 1.59 -14.63
C THR A 106 -10.59 2.66 -15.61
N LEU A 107 -11.46 3.06 -16.56
CA LEU A 107 -11.15 4.13 -17.51
C LEU A 107 -10.96 5.49 -16.84
N ARG A 108 -11.78 5.82 -15.83
CA ARG A 108 -11.59 7.04 -15.04
C ARG A 108 -10.24 7.05 -14.32
N ARG A 109 -9.85 5.93 -13.72
CA ARG A 109 -8.52 5.81 -13.07
C ARG A 109 -7.38 5.92 -14.10
N LEU A 110 -7.55 5.36 -15.29
CA LEU A 110 -6.57 5.52 -16.36
C LEU A 110 -6.45 6.98 -16.81
N GLN A 111 -7.56 7.68 -16.95
CA GLN A 111 -7.56 9.12 -17.26
C GLN A 111 -6.85 9.91 -16.16
N MET A 112 -7.13 9.62 -14.88
CA MET A 112 -6.44 10.23 -13.76
C MET A 112 -4.93 9.95 -13.82
N LEU A 113 -4.52 8.70 -14.11
CA LEU A 113 -3.11 8.33 -14.23
C LEU A 113 -2.41 9.18 -15.30
N VAL A 114 -2.97 9.25 -16.51
CA VAL A 114 -2.41 10.03 -17.62
C VAL A 114 -2.29 11.50 -17.24
N SER A 115 -3.36 12.10 -16.69
CA SER A 115 -3.37 13.52 -16.28
C SER A 115 -2.33 13.80 -15.18
N SER A 116 -2.26 12.93 -14.16
CA SER A 116 -1.30 13.08 -13.06
C SER A 116 0.15 12.90 -13.53
N THR A 117 0.41 12.01 -14.49
CA THR A 117 1.76 11.83 -15.05
C THR A 117 2.19 13.06 -15.87
N MET A 118 1.27 13.64 -16.65
CA MET A 118 1.53 14.91 -17.37
C MET A 118 1.78 16.06 -16.40
N GLN A 119 1.00 16.15 -15.32
CA GLN A 119 1.19 17.15 -14.27
C GLN A 119 2.55 16.98 -13.59
N LEU A 120 2.94 15.73 -13.25
CA LEU A 120 4.25 15.44 -12.67
C LEU A 120 5.39 15.88 -13.59
N GLN A 121 5.27 15.66 -14.89
CA GLN A 121 6.25 16.12 -15.86
C GLN A 121 6.40 17.65 -15.83
N GLN A 122 5.29 18.40 -15.81
CA GLN A 122 5.30 19.86 -15.74
C GLN A 122 5.92 20.34 -14.42
N LEU A 123 5.59 19.72 -13.28
CA LEU A 123 6.14 20.05 -11.98
C LEU A 123 7.66 19.79 -11.90
N CYS A 124 8.14 18.74 -12.59
CA CYS A 124 9.59 18.50 -12.75
C CYS A 124 10.28 19.61 -13.56
N GLU A 125 9.62 20.16 -14.58
CA GLU A 125 10.18 21.24 -15.41
C GLU A 125 10.20 22.57 -14.65
N THR A 126 9.20 22.82 -13.81
CA THR A 126 9.08 24.05 -13.01
C THR A 126 9.78 23.96 -11.64
N GLN A 127 10.41 22.83 -11.30
CA GLN A 127 11.10 22.58 -10.03
C GLN A 127 10.22 22.77 -8.78
N GLN A 128 8.93 22.49 -8.89
CA GLN A 128 7.98 22.56 -7.78
C GLN A 128 8.02 21.24 -6.98
N TYR A 129 9.01 21.08 -6.12
CA TYR A 129 9.32 19.82 -5.43
C TYR A 129 8.20 19.35 -4.52
N ARG A 130 7.55 20.23 -3.76
CA ARG A 130 6.45 19.85 -2.84
C ARG A 130 5.29 19.20 -3.58
N ASP A 131 4.84 19.83 -4.67
CA ASP A 131 3.73 19.33 -5.46
C ASP A 131 4.14 18.10 -6.28
N ALA A 132 5.38 18.06 -6.75
CA ALA A 132 5.94 16.90 -7.43
C ALA A 132 5.97 15.65 -6.51
N ALA A 133 6.33 15.79 -5.24
CA ALA A 133 6.32 14.69 -4.28
C ALA A 133 4.91 14.11 -4.08
N SER A 134 3.92 14.98 -3.84
CA SER A 134 2.53 14.56 -3.65
C SER A 134 1.94 13.90 -4.91
N THR A 135 2.25 14.47 -6.09
CA THR A 135 1.79 13.93 -7.38
C THR A 135 2.47 12.60 -7.71
N LEU A 136 3.75 12.44 -7.39
CA LEU A 136 4.47 11.17 -7.57
C LEU A 136 3.83 10.05 -6.75
N LEU A 137 3.53 10.29 -5.47
CA LEU A 137 2.84 9.31 -4.62
C LEU A 137 1.45 8.95 -5.16
N ALA A 138 0.71 9.92 -5.69
CA ALA A 138 -0.59 9.68 -6.30
C ALA A 138 -0.48 8.83 -7.58
N VAL A 139 0.52 9.09 -8.43
CA VAL A 139 0.80 8.31 -9.65
C VAL A 139 1.19 6.87 -9.28
N GLU A 140 2.02 6.65 -8.26
CA GLU A 140 2.39 5.32 -7.79
C GLU A 140 1.19 4.53 -7.23
N ALA A 141 0.33 5.20 -6.47
CA ALA A 141 -0.91 4.61 -5.98
C ALA A 141 -1.85 4.20 -7.13
N LEU A 142 -1.95 5.01 -8.19
CA LEU A 142 -2.71 4.67 -9.39
C LEU A 142 -2.07 3.51 -10.17
N LEU A 143 -0.75 3.50 -10.34
CA LEU A 143 -0.02 2.41 -11.00
C LEU A 143 -0.16 1.09 -10.26
N SER A 144 -0.22 1.10 -8.92
CA SER A 144 -0.44 -0.10 -8.11
C SER A 144 -1.77 -0.77 -8.41
N PHE A 145 -2.83 0.00 -8.70
CA PHE A 145 -4.11 -0.54 -9.15
C PHE A 145 -4.00 -1.27 -10.49
N PHE A 146 -3.12 -0.79 -11.39
CA PHE A 146 -2.96 -1.34 -12.74
C PHE A 146 -1.95 -2.49 -12.84
N VAL A 147 -1.47 -3.04 -11.74
CA VAL A 147 -0.51 -4.17 -11.75
C VAL A 147 -1.04 -5.36 -12.57
N ARG A 148 -2.36 -5.63 -12.53
CA ARG A 148 -2.98 -6.72 -13.30
C ARG A 148 -3.08 -6.43 -14.81
N PHE A 149 -2.90 -5.17 -15.22
CA PHE A 149 -3.04 -4.70 -16.59
C PHE A 149 -1.68 -4.33 -17.21
N HIS A 150 -0.57 -4.87 -16.67
CA HIS A 150 0.80 -4.56 -17.10
C HIS A 150 1.08 -4.82 -18.59
N SER A 151 0.32 -5.72 -19.24
CA SER A 151 0.45 -6.02 -20.66
C SER A 151 -0.21 -5.00 -21.58
N VAL A 152 -1.02 -4.07 -21.06
CA VAL A 152 -1.70 -3.05 -21.85
C VAL A 152 -0.71 -1.97 -22.28
N PRO A 153 -0.53 -1.69 -23.60
CA PRO A 153 0.51 -0.78 -24.08
C PRO A 153 0.45 0.61 -23.49
N CYS A 154 -0.75 1.16 -23.28
CA CYS A 154 -0.93 2.48 -22.68
C CYS A 154 -0.42 2.52 -21.22
N ILE A 155 -0.70 1.47 -20.43
CA ILE A 155 -0.24 1.38 -19.04
C ILE A 155 1.27 1.20 -18.97
N LEU A 156 1.83 0.38 -19.85
CA LEU A 156 3.28 0.21 -19.96
C LEU A 156 3.96 1.52 -20.30
N GLN A 157 3.42 2.30 -21.23
CA GLN A 157 3.94 3.62 -21.58
C GLN A 157 3.91 4.59 -20.39
N GLN A 158 2.79 4.63 -19.62
CA GLN A 158 2.72 5.47 -18.42
C GLN A 158 3.73 5.04 -17.35
N ARG A 159 3.95 3.75 -17.20
CA ARG A 159 4.94 3.22 -16.26
C ARG A 159 6.37 3.63 -16.65
N THR A 160 6.76 3.41 -17.90
CA THR A 160 8.10 3.81 -18.39
C THR A 160 8.32 5.32 -18.29
N LEU A 161 7.30 6.12 -18.57
CA LEU A 161 7.37 7.57 -18.39
C LEU A 161 7.54 7.93 -16.90
N THR A 162 6.78 7.32 -16.00
CA THR A 162 6.91 7.55 -14.56
C THR A 162 8.31 7.16 -14.05
N ASP A 163 8.84 6.02 -14.48
CA ASP A 163 10.20 5.58 -14.11
C ASP A 163 11.26 6.58 -14.59
N SER A 164 11.12 7.13 -15.80
CA SER A 164 12.00 8.17 -16.33
C SER A 164 11.91 9.49 -15.54
N LEU A 165 10.71 9.88 -15.12
CA LEU A 165 10.49 11.06 -14.29
C LEU A 165 11.05 10.89 -12.87
N ARG A 166 10.95 9.69 -12.28
CA ARG A 166 11.59 9.35 -11.00
C ARG A 166 13.11 9.52 -11.07
N GLU A 167 13.72 9.00 -12.13
CA GLU A 167 15.16 9.13 -12.34
C GLU A 167 15.59 10.59 -12.55
N LYS A 168 14.79 11.36 -13.29
CA LYS A 168 15.01 12.81 -13.46
C LYS A 168 14.90 13.56 -12.14
N LEU A 169 13.85 13.30 -11.35
CA LEU A 169 13.67 13.91 -10.03
C LEU A 169 14.81 13.54 -9.08
N HIS A 170 15.22 12.28 -9.05
CA HIS A 170 16.37 11.83 -8.26
C HIS A 170 17.63 12.62 -8.58
N LYS A 171 17.99 12.73 -9.87
CA LYS A 171 19.16 13.50 -10.30
C LYS A 171 19.07 14.97 -9.94
N MET A 172 17.90 15.59 -10.16
CA MET A 172 17.67 17.00 -9.83
C MET A 172 17.85 17.25 -8.34
N VAL A 173 17.22 16.45 -7.48
CA VAL A 173 17.30 16.61 -6.05
C VAL A 173 18.73 16.38 -5.54
N MET A 174 19.42 15.35 -6.00
CA MET A 174 20.83 15.12 -5.63
C MET A 174 21.72 16.30 -6.03
N SER A 175 21.53 16.85 -7.23
CA SER A 175 22.26 18.04 -7.68
C SER A 175 21.99 19.27 -6.82
N GLU A 176 20.73 19.49 -6.36
CA GLU A 176 20.38 20.56 -5.43
C GLU A 176 21.09 20.42 -4.09
N TYR A 177 21.09 19.21 -3.49
CA TYR A 177 21.82 18.94 -2.26
C TYR A 177 23.33 19.15 -2.44
N GLU A 178 23.92 18.67 -3.53
CA GLU A 178 25.32 18.86 -3.81
C GLU A 178 25.67 20.36 -3.95
N ALA A 179 24.89 21.11 -4.70
CA ALA A 179 25.10 22.54 -4.93
C ALA A 179 24.94 23.35 -3.62
N ALA A 180 23.93 23.03 -2.81
CA ALA A 180 23.67 23.72 -1.55
C ALA A 180 24.83 23.52 -0.55
N PHE A 181 25.27 22.27 -0.37
CA PHE A 181 26.36 21.98 0.58
C PHE A 181 27.78 22.25 0.04
N GLN A 182 27.93 22.61 -1.24
CA GLN A 182 29.21 23.16 -1.75
C GLN A 182 29.43 24.62 -1.36
N ARG A 183 28.37 25.37 -1.09
CA ARG A 183 28.46 26.78 -0.67
C ARG A 183 28.97 26.89 0.77
N PRO A 184 29.76 27.89 1.10
CA PRO A 184 30.32 28.06 2.46
C PRO A 184 29.25 28.41 3.51
N ARG A 185 28.12 28.96 3.10
CA ARG A 185 26.93 29.20 3.92
C ARG A 185 25.69 28.77 3.15
N TRP A 186 24.93 27.88 3.76
CA TRP A 186 23.62 27.49 3.30
C TRP A 186 22.56 28.34 4.03
N ASP A 187 21.60 28.87 3.31
CA ASP A 187 20.49 29.65 3.88
C ASP A 187 19.17 28.85 3.70
N ALA A 188 18.59 28.43 4.83
CA ALA A 188 17.37 27.67 4.85
C ALA A 188 16.17 28.43 4.29
N SER A 189 16.16 29.78 4.40
CA SER A 189 15.02 30.61 4.00
C SER A 189 14.86 30.73 2.48
N THR A 190 15.96 30.59 1.74
CA THR A 190 15.97 30.71 0.26
C THR A 190 16.15 29.37 -0.43
N SER A 191 16.29 28.30 0.35
CA SER A 191 16.61 26.97 -0.18
C SER A 191 15.36 26.16 -0.51
N ALA A 192 15.40 25.46 -1.64
CA ALA A 192 14.38 24.47 -2.02
C ALA A 192 14.55 23.11 -1.32
N LEU A 193 15.58 22.94 -0.48
CA LEU A 193 15.90 21.64 0.16
C LEU A 193 14.80 21.06 1.05
N PRO A 194 14.07 21.86 1.88
CA PRO A 194 12.96 21.34 2.66
C PRO A 194 11.88 20.65 1.80
N ASP A 195 11.58 21.23 0.64
CA ASP A 195 10.62 20.66 -0.31
C ASP A 195 11.23 19.51 -1.12
N ALA A 196 12.52 19.58 -1.45
CA ALA A 196 13.26 18.51 -2.09
C ALA A 196 13.35 17.26 -1.20
N ALA A 197 13.42 17.41 0.13
CA ALA A 197 13.37 16.31 1.08
C ALA A 197 12.07 15.50 0.95
N LEU A 198 10.93 16.15 0.67
CA LEU A 198 9.66 15.45 0.43
C LEU A 198 9.72 14.58 -0.82
N VAL A 199 10.42 15.05 -1.87
CA VAL A 199 10.62 14.25 -3.09
C VAL A 199 11.49 13.04 -2.81
N VAL A 200 12.57 13.19 -2.01
CA VAL A 200 13.42 12.05 -1.61
C VAL A 200 12.62 11.00 -0.86
N ASP A 201 11.74 11.43 0.05
CA ASP A 201 10.89 10.51 0.80
C ASP A 201 9.88 9.79 -0.11
N ALA A 202 9.28 10.51 -1.07
CA ALA A 202 8.41 9.94 -2.09
C ALA A 202 9.12 8.97 -3.05
N LEU A 203 10.41 9.21 -3.36
CA LEU A 203 11.22 8.32 -4.19
C LEU A 203 11.54 6.99 -3.50
N GLY A 204 11.45 6.95 -2.16
CA GLY A 204 11.58 5.74 -1.38
C GLY A 204 12.83 5.64 -0.50
N PRO A 205 12.89 4.61 0.35
CA PRO A 205 13.92 4.47 1.38
C PRO A 205 15.34 4.33 0.80
N GLU A 206 15.51 3.71 -0.34
CA GLU A 206 16.84 3.52 -0.95
C GLU A 206 17.49 4.86 -1.34
N VAL A 207 16.70 5.78 -1.90
CA VAL A 207 17.19 7.11 -2.30
C VAL A 207 17.50 7.94 -1.06
N ARG A 208 16.64 7.88 -0.05
CA ARG A 208 16.83 8.52 1.24
C ARG A 208 18.12 8.05 1.92
N ASP A 209 18.33 6.73 1.97
CA ASP A 209 19.52 6.15 2.61
C ASP A 209 20.81 6.55 1.88
N LYS A 210 20.82 6.57 0.57
CA LYS A 210 21.95 7.04 -0.25
C LYS A 210 22.27 8.53 0.01
N LEU A 211 21.23 9.37 0.07
CA LEU A 211 21.41 10.79 0.37
C LEU A 211 21.99 10.99 1.78
N MET A 212 21.45 10.29 2.77
CA MET A 212 21.94 10.37 4.15
C MET A 212 23.38 9.88 4.28
N GLU A 213 23.72 8.77 3.63
CA GLU A 213 25.08 8.24 3.60
C GLU A 213 26.06 9.23 2.94
N TRP A 214 25.68 9.79 1.80
CA TRP A 214 26.45 10.83 1.13
C TRP A 214 26.68 12.04 2.05
N TYR A 215 25.63 12.55 2.70
CA TYR A 215 25.70 13.68 3.60
C TYR A 215 26.58 13.38 4.81
N CYS A 216 26.36 12.27 5.51
CA CYS A 216 27.13 11.89 6.69
C CYS A 216 28.61 11.67 6.36
N THR A 217 28.90 10.99 5.26
CA THR A 217 30.29 10.75 4.79
C THR A 217 30.98 12.09 4.47
N ARG A 218 30.27 13.01 3.84
CA ARG A 218 30.80 14.34 3.54
C ARG A 218 31.11 15.12 4.81
N GLN A 219 30.22 15.14 5.79
CA GLN A 219 30.42 15.84 7.05
C GLN A 219 31.59 15.26 7.86
N LEU A 220 31.76 13.96 7.84
CA LEU A 220 32.85 13.29 8.57
C LEU A 220 34.18 13.23 7.79
N ARG A 221 34.24 13.80 6.59
CA ARG A 221 35.47 13.80 5.77
C ARG A 221 36.62 14.52 6.46
N GLU A 222 36.37 15.69 7.07
CA GLU A 222 37.37 16.45 7.82
C GLU A 222 37.82 15.70 9.09
N TYR A 223 36.88 15.07 9.77
CA TYR A 223 37.19 14.22 10.90
C TYR A 223 38.19 13.13 10.55
N ARG A 224 37.94 12.38 9.49
CA ARG A 224 38.82 11.33 8.97
C ARG A 224 40.17 11.86 8.53
N ARG A 225 40.25 13.11 8.08
CA ARG A 225 41.50 13.74 7.66
C ARG A 225 42.35 14.13 8.87
N VAL A 226 41.74 14.73 9.93
CA VAL A 226 42.41 15.28 11.10
C VAL A 226 42.82 14.18 12.08
N PHE A 227 41.93 13.21 12.31
CA PHE A 227 42.14 12.19 13.36
C PHE A 227 42.53 10.82 12.78
N ARG A 228 43.50 10.80 11.87
CA ARG A 228 44.04 9.53 11.37
C ARG A 228 44.75 8.77 12.48
N ALA A 229 44.59 7.45 12.55
CA ALA A 229 45.23 6.61 13.54
C ALA A 229 46.77 6.68 13.53
N VAL A 230 47.35 7.14 12.41
CA VAL A 230 48.83 7.27 12.25
C VAL A 230 49.36 8.59 12.80
N ASP A 231 48.52 9.64 12.80
CA ASP A 231 48.89 10.98 13.18
C ASP A 231 48.81 11.19 14.72
N GLU A 232 49.54 12.16 15.26
CA GLU A 232 49.50 12.52 16.68
C GLU A 232 48.07 12.84 17.17
N ALA A 233 47.31 13.56 16.35
CA ALA A 233 45.93 13.92 16.69
C ALA A 233 45.02 12.65 16.79
N GLY A 234 45.40 11.54 16.18
CA GLY A 234 44.68 10.28 16.23
C GLY A 234 44.96 9.40 17.43
N GLN A 235 45.92 9.75 18.28
CA GLN A 235 46.34 8.97 19.46
C GLN A 235 45.29 9.01 20.59
N LEU A 236 45.38 8.08 21.54
CA LEU A 236 44.42 7.93 22.65
C LEU A 236 44.34 9.18 23.55
N ASP A 237 45.43 9.94 23.71
CA ASP A 237 45.42 11.19 24.46
C ASP A 237 44.45 12.23 23.87
N ASN A 238 44.12 12.13 22.61
CA ASN A 238 43.25 13.06 21.89
C ASN A 238 41.80 12.59 21.80
N VAL A 239 41.41 11.55 22.53
CA VAL A 239 40.00 11.07 22.56
C VAL A 239 39.01 12.18 22.95
N PRO A 240 39.26 13.01 24.00
CA PRO A 240 38.37 14.11 24.35
C PRO A 240 38.19 15.12 23.19
N ARG A 241 39.22 15.36 22.36
CA ARG A 241 39.16 16.25 21.20
C ARG A 241 38.29 15.67 20.09
N ARG A 242 38.28 14.33 19.87
CA ARG A 242 37.39 13.64 18.97
C ARG A 242 35.94 13.86 19.36
N TYR A 243 35.63 13.69 20.65
CA TYR A 243 34.25 13.89 21.15
C TYR A 243 33.82 15.37 21.15
N ALA A 244 34.72 16.29 21.40
CA ALA A 244 34.45 17.72 21.27
C ALA A 244 34.17 18.09 19.81
N TRP A 245 34.85 17.46 18.86
CA TRP A 245 34.65 17.69 17.43
C TRP A 245 33.24 17.26 17.00
N ILE A 246 32.79 16.05 17.33
CA ILE A 246 31.44 15.59 16.97
C ILE A 246 30.34 16.42 17.63
N ARG A 247 30.51 16.82 18.91
CA ARG A 247 29.54 17.72 19.57
C ARG A 247 29.39 19.04 18.82
N ARG A 248 30.47 19.57 18.30
CA ARG A 248 30.43 20.79 17.47
C ARG A 248 29.71 20.54 16.15
N LEU A 249 30.00 19.43 15.49
CA LEU A 249 29.32 19.06 14.24
C LEU A 249 27.82 18.90 14.44
N LEU A 250 27.39 18.23 15.51
CA LEU A 250 25.97 18.05 15.81
C LEU A 250 25.26 19.39 16.09
N ARG A 251 25.93 20.35 16.75
CA ARG A 251 25.39 21.69 16.91
C ARG A 251 25.27 22.42 15.58
N THR A 252 26.28 22.39 14.74
CA THR A 252 26.20 22.97 13.38
C THR A 252 25.09 22.32 12.59
N TYR A 253 24.90 21.02 12.69
CA TYR A 253 23.77 20.35 12.07
C TYR A 253 22.43 20.89 12.59
N ALA A 254 22.23 20.94 13.89
CA ALA A 254 20.99 21.41 14.50
C ALA A 254 20.67 22.88 14.15
N ASP A 255 21.68 23.74 14.18
CA ASP A 255 21.54 25.17 13.98
C ASP A 255 21.37 25.55 12.49
N GLU A 256 22.11 24.88 11.61
CA GLU A 256 22.20 25.28 10.20
C GLU A 256 21.57 24.27 9.23
N HIS A 257 21.78 22.96 9.39
CA HIS A 257 21.46 21.96 8.38
C HIS A 257 20.15 21.21 8.62
N ALA A 258 19.65 21.20 9.85
CA ALA A 258 18.44 20.44 10.19
C ALA A 258 17.22 20.74 9.29
N PRO A 259 16.96 22.02 8.88
CA PRO A 259 15.84 22.32 8.01
C PRO A 259 15.92 21.70 6.60
N ALA A 260 17.11 21.27 6.17
CA ALA A 260 17.30 20.61 4.86
C ALA A 260 16.77 19.17 4.82
N PHE A 261 16.45 18.59 5.97
CA PHE A 261 16.06 17.19 6.11
C PHE A 261 14.73 17.05 6.85
N LEU A 262 14.01 15.96 6.60
CA LEU A 262 12.83 15.66 7.38
C LEU A 262 13.24 15.14 8.79
N PRO A 263 12.59 15.62 9.87
CA PRO A 263 12.89 15.17 11.23
C PRO A 263 12.79 13.64 11.40
N ALA A 264 11.87 13.01 10.67
CA ALA A 264 11.67 11.55 10.67
C ALA A 264 12.88 10.74 10.18
N TRP A 265 13.85 11.37 9.51
CA TRP A 265 15.04 10.68 9.01
C TRP A 265 16.13 10.48 10.07
N HIS A 266 16.05 11.18 11.20
CA HIS A 266 17.00 11.06 12.31
C HIS A 266 18.46 11.15 11.88
N VAL A 267 18.80 12.17 11.07
CA VAL A 267 20.13 12.35 10.48
C VAL A 267 21.21 12.48 11.56
N GLU A 268 20.91 13.14 12.68
CA GLU A 268 21.82 13.27 13.83
C GLU A 268 22.26 11.90 14.37
N ARG A 269 21.29 10.99 14.51
CA ARG A 269 21.57 9.62 14.95
C ARG A 269 22.50 8.90 13.97
N ARG A 270 22.26 9.07 12.66
CA ARG A 270 23.10 8.44 11.64
C ARG A 270 24.51 9.01 11.60
N LEU A 271 24.65 10.34 11.79
CA LEU A 271 25.97 10.99 11.96
C LEU A 271 26.72 10.44 13.16
N LEU A 272 26.03 10.30 14.29
CA LEU A 272 26.63 9.81 15.52
C LEU A 272 27.07 8.35 15.40
N VAL A 273 26.23 7.49 14.83
CA VAL A 273 26.56 6.07 14.60
C VAL A 273 27.78 5.94 13.70
N LEU A 274 27.78 6.63 12.55
CA LEU A 274 28.93 6.57 11.63
C LEU A 274 30.21 7.13 12.26
N PHE A 275 30.11 8.18 13.09
CA PHE A 275 31.25 8.68 13.87
C PHE A 275 31.76 7.64 14.85
N CYS A 276 30.87 6.97 15.58
CA CYS A 276 31.26 5.93 16.56
C CYS A 276 31.94 4.76 15.82
N ASP A 277 31.43 4.29 14.70
CA ASP A 277 32.05 3.21 13.92
C ASP A 277 33.46 3.58 13.48
N ILE A 278 33.63 4.76 12.88
CA ILE A 278 34.94 5.23 12.43
C ILE A 278 35.90 5.38 13.61
N THR A 279 35.42 5.97 14.73
CA THR A 279 36.25 6.21 15.93
C THR A 279 36.66 4.90 16.61
N HIS A 280 35.73 3.93 16.67
CA HIS A 280 36.00 2.59 17.19
C HIS A 280 37.12 1.89 16.40
N ASP A 281 37.03 1.89 15.08
CA ASP A 281 38.01 1.24 14.21
C ASP A 281 39.37 1.89 14.28
N ASP A 282 39.42 3.23 14.32
CA ASP A 282 40.66 4.00 14.52
C ASP A 282 41.29 3.71 15.87
N MET A 283 40.49 3.78 16.96
CA MET A 283 41.00 3.52 18.32
C MET A 283 41.49 2.09 18.48
N ARG A 284 40.76 1.12 17.93
CA ARG A 284 41.17 -0.27 17.91
C ARG A 284 42.52 -0.43 17.21
N SER A 285 42.72 0.24 16.08
CA SER A 285 44.00 0.23 15.35
C SER A 285 45.12 0.85 16.14
N VAL A 286 44.88 1.95 16.87
CA VAL A 286 45.85 2.60 17.75
C VAL A 286 46.21 1.69 18.94
N LEU A 287 45.21 1.10 19.59
CA LEU A 287 45.41 0.19 20.73
C LEU A 287 46.30 -0.99 20.37
N VAL A 288 46.03 -1.64 19.23
CA VAL A 288 46.82 -2.80 18.74
C VAL A 288 48.27 -2.38 18.45
N ARG A 289 48.47 -1.20 17.84
CA ARG A 289 49.80 -0.72 17.45
C ARG A 289 50.64 -0.27 18.66
N GLU A 290 50.02 0.45 19.62
CA GLU A 290 50.72 1.05 20.76
C GLU A 290 50.70 0.17 22.01
N GLN A 291 50.12 -1.03 21.96
CA GLN A 291 50.00 -1.95 23.11
C GLN A 291 51.26 -2.08 23.98
N PRO A 292 52.47 -2.20 23.45
CA PRO A 292 53.70 -2.34 24.27
C PRO A 292 54.16 -1.02 24.93
N ARG A 293 53.60 0.15 24.53
CA ARG A 293 54.03 1.49 25.00
C ARG A 293 52.91 2.25 25.72
N LEU A 294 51.73 1.64 25.90
CA LEU A 294 50.59 2.29 26.50
C LEU A 294 50.78 2.51 28.00
N HIS A 295 50.67 3.78 28.41
CA HIS A 295 50.56 4.17 29.81
C HIS A 295 49.14 3.95 30.32
N VAL A 296 49.00 3.40 31.51
CA VAL A 296 47.71 3.08 32.14
C VAL A 296 46.84 4.34 32.31
N ASP A 297 47.44 5.48 32.65
CA ASP A 297 46.74 6.75 32.84
C ASP A 297 46.06 7.24 31.54
N VAL A 298 46.71 7.07 30.40
CA VAL A 298 46.16 7.44 29.08
C VAL A 298 44.94 6.57 28.77
N LEU A 299 45.03 5.27 29.05
CA LEU A 299 43.95 4.34 28.86
C LEU A 299 42.73 4.66 29.75
N LEU A 300 42.97 4.94 31.01
CA LEU A 300 41.94 5.32 31.98
C LEU A 300 41.25 6.64 31.59
N ASN A 301 42.00 7.64 31.14
CA ASN A 301 41.47 8.91 30.66
C ASN A 301 40.62 8.72 29.38
N ALA A 302 41.08 7.90 28.45
CA ALA A 302 40.32 7.59 27.23
C ALA A 302 39.02 6.88 27.59
N LEU A 303 39.05 5.89 28.48
CA LEU A 303 37.89 5.16 28.97
C LEU A 303 36.87 6.09 29.67
N HIS A 304 37.38 6.94 30.60
CA HIS A 304 36.50 7.90 31.29
C HIS A 304 35.80 8.85 30.33
N SER A 305 36.55 9.42 29.38
CA SER A 305 35.99 10.32 28.36
C SER A 305 34.99 9.64 27.46
N THR A 306 35.18 8.34 27.16
CA THR A 306 34.25 7.56 26.38
C THR A 306 32.94 7.33 27.13
N ASN A 307 33.02 6.92 28.40
CA ASN A 307 31.83 6.73 29.25
C ASN A 307 31.04 8.04 29.43
N GLU A 308 31.71 9.16 29.62
CA GLU A 308 31.06 10.48 29.67
C GLU A 308 30.35 10.83 28.35
N PHE A 309 31.02 10.57 27.23
CA PHE A 309 30.46 10.83 25.92
C PHE A 309 29.22 9.95 25.64
N GLU A 310 29.29 8.67 26.00
CA GLU A 310 28.14 7.74 25.83
C GLU A 310 26.96 8.18 26.69
N ALA A 311 27.16 8.53 27.95
CA ALA A 311 26.10 8.99 28.85
C ALA A 311 25.37 10.26 28.29
N VAL A 312 26.15 11.23 27.81
CA VAL A 312 25.60 12.47 27.22
C VAL A 312 24.92 12.19 25.89
N SER A 313 25.49 11.37 25.03
CA SER A 313 24.94 11.03 23.72
C SER A 313 23.63 10.25 23.84
N TYR A 314 23.55 9.34 24.81
CA TYR A 314 22.31 8.58 25.07
C TYR A 314 21.16 9.50 25.51
N THR A 315 21.45 10.46 26.42
CA THR A 315 20.45 11.43 26.88
C THR A 315 19.98 12.35 25.72
N HIS A 316 20.90 12.77 24.86
CA HIS A 316 20.61 13.62 23.72
C HIS A 316 19.71 12.91 22.69
N LEU A 317 20.02 11.68 22.32
CA LEU A 317 19.22 10.88 21.39
C LEU A 317 17.81 10.61 21.95
N ARG A 318 17.69 10.29 23.23
CA ARG A 318 16.40 10.04 23.89
C ARG A 318 15.52 11.29 23.97
N ALA A 319 16.11 12.47 24.17
CA ALA A 319 15.39 13.74 24.20
C ALA A 319 14.79 14.10 22.84
N HIS A 320 15.42 13.68 21.73
CA HIS A 320 14.89 13.87 20.37
C HIS A 320 13.80 12.87 20.00
N GLU A 321 13.84 11.63 20.49
CA GLU A 321 12.76 10.65 20.31
C GLU A 321 11.44 11.09 20.96
N THR A 322 11.51 11.76 22.12
CA THR A 322 10.31 12.27 22.82
C THR A 322 9.73 13.55 22.26
N ARG A 323 10.47 14.28 21.42
CA ARG A 323 9.95 15.48 20.71
C ARG A 323 9.30 15.18 19.36
N GLY A 324 9.49 13.98 18.84
CA GLY A 324 8.96 13.54 17.54
C GLY A 324 7.66 12.73 17.60
N ASN A 325 7.14 12.47 18.79
CA ASN A 325 5.83 11.94 19.07
C ASN A 325 4.96 13.09 19.59
#